data_751a3d14d94b94de143c9d88c1756cfb
#
_entry.id   751a3d14d94b94de143c9d88c1756cfb
#
_cell.length_a   1.000
_cell.length_b   1.000
_cell.length_c   1.000
_cell.angle_alpha   90.00
_cell.angle_beta   90.00
_cell.angle_gamma   90.00
#
_symmetry.space_group_name_H-M   'P 1'
#
loop_
_entity.id
_entity.type
_entity.pdbx_description
1 polymer ?
#
loop_
_entity_poly.entity_id
_entity_poly.type
_entity_poly.pdbx_seq_one_letter_code
_entity_poly.pdbx_strand_id
1 'polypeptide(L)'
;ALVFKLTVKEPPRGYTDPPGTQSKERVELGEAIRELTTKPAFWYMTAGATVAAFCGYGISSFQSIFLVRAHGITAGEAAIWINAPVSLSSAVGTFATGWLATQLYKKHPGAIAWVPGIGLALSIPFYIFAFTTDNLLLAAIGLIIAGFVKYGYLAAQYTIGQGVVSMRVRAMAIAVLLFVVNLIGYGFGPLFIGAISDIFFSNGVVELGVAVDELTRNQCHPSVIAELSDNLQSVCGEVYSQSLQSAMVIMASLYAAGSLFFLLTWPRLDKDMVDRNPS
;
A
#
# COMPACT_ATOMS: atom_id res chain seq x y z
N ALA A 1 -11.52 20.03 -14.60
CA ALA A 1 -12.83 20.47 -14.09
C ALA A 1 -13.60 21.25 -15.17
N LEU A 2 -13.04 22.31 -15.77
CA LEU A 2 -13.76 23.18 -16.75
C LEU A 2 -14.18 22.41 -18.00
N VAL A 3 -13.27 21.64 -18.62
CA VAL A 3 -13.55 20.81 -19.80
C VAL A 3 -14.65 19.80 -19.50
N PHE A 4 -14.60 19.13 -18.35
CA PHE A 4 -15.61 18.16 -17.94
C PHE A 4 -17.00 18.80 -17.77
N LYS A 5 -17.07 19.97 -17.15
CA LYS A 5 -18.32 20.74 -16.98
C LYS A 5 -18.94 21.18 -18.29
N LEU A 6 -18.10 21.46 -19.32
CA LEU A 6 -18.57 21.91 -20.64
C LEU A 6 -18.93 20.75 -21.58
N THR A 7 -18.33 19.56 -21.39
CA THR A 7 -18.46 18.44 -22.32
C THR A 7 -19.37 17.32 -21.80
N VAL A 8 -19.53 17.18 -20.49
CA VAL A 8 -20.31 16.09 -19.89
C VAL A 8 -21.57 16.64 -19.24
N LYS A 9 -22.73 16.26 -19.79
CA LYS A 9 -24.03 16.55 -19.17
C LYS A 9 -24.27 15.55 -18.05
N GLU A 10 -24.52 16.06 -16.84
CA GLU A 10 -24.78 15.19 -15.70
C GLU A 10 -26.07 14.38 -15.93
N PRO A 11 -26.01 13.03 -15.94
CA PRO A 11 -27.20 12.20 -16.12
C PRO A 11 -28.17 12.40 -14.94
N PRO A 12 -29.48 12.27 -15.15
CA PRO A 12 -30.45 12.30 -14.07
C PRO A 12 -30.13 11.23 -13.01
N ARG A 13 -30.36 11.54 -11.74
CA ARG A 13 -30.18 10.57 -10.64
C ARG A 13 -31.03 9.33 -10.89
N GLY A 14 -30.41 8.14 -10.77
CA GLY A 14 -31.08 6.87 -11.00
C GLY A 14 -31.13 6.43 -12.48
N TYR A 15 -30.43 7.13 -13.39
CA TYR A 15 -30.42 6.77 -14.82
C TYR A 15 -29.85 5.38 -15.10
N THR A 16 -28.93 4.92 -14.27
CA THR A 16 -28.29 3.60 -14.37
C THR A 16 -28.86 2.56 -13.40
N ASP A 17 -29.83 2.96 -12.56
CA ASP A 17 -30.43 2.03 -11.59
C ASP A 17 -31.47 1.13 -12.26
N PRO A 18 -31.59 -0.14 -11.84
CA PRO A 18 -32.65 -1.04 -12.34
C PRO A 18 -34.05 -0.45 -12.10
N PRO A 19 -34.99 -0.71 -13.01
CA PRO A 19 -36.39 -0.24 -12.86
C PRO A 19 -36.97 -0.70 -11.51
N GLY A 20 -37.47 0.23 -10.71
CA GLY A 20 -38.08 -0.05 -9.41
C GLY A 20 -37.20 0.16 -8.19
N THR A 21 -35.91 0.45 -8.35
CA THR A 21 -34.97 0.68 -7.23
C THR A 21 -34.79 2.17 -6.84
N GLN A 22 -35.58 3.07 -7.44
CA GLN A 22 -35.50 4.51 -7.16
C GLN A 22 -36.00 4.85 -5.74
N SER A 23 -35.14 4.74 -4.76
CA SER A 23 -35.34 5.39 -3.46
C SER A 23 -34.85 6.83 -3.52
N LYS A 24 -35.77 7.79 -3.44
CA LYS A 24 -35.47 9.23 -3.33
C LYS A 24 -34.88 9.63 -1.97
N GLU A 25 -34.89 8.72 -1.00
CA GLU A 25 -34.42 8.99 0.35
C GLU A 25 -32.88 8.98 0.41
N ARG A 26 -32.33 10.00 1.03
CA ARG A 26 -30.89 10.05 1.36
C ARG A 26 -30.64 9.02 2.45
N VAL A 27 -29.67 8.13 2.23
CA VAL A 27 -29.18 7.24 3.29
C VAL A 27 -28.50 8.07 4.35
N GLU A 28 -28.94 7.96 5.58
CA GLU A 28 -28.27 8.59 6.71
C GLU A 28 -26.95 7.87 7.03
N LEU A 29 -25.94 8.62 7.47
CA LEU A 29 -24.64 8.04 7.84
C LEU A 29 -24.78 6.94 8.89
N GLY A 30 -25.71 7.10 9.85
CA GLY A 30 -25.99 6.11 10.88
C GLY A 30 -26.52 4.78 10.32
N GLU A 31 -27.40 4.82 9.32
CA GLU A 31 -27.91 3.62 8.63
C GLU A 31 -26.80 2.90 7.88
N ALA A 32 -25.96 3.65 7.16
CA ALA A 32 -24.83 3.08 6.43
C ALA A 32 -23.82 2.41 7.38
N ILE A 33 -23.46 3.06 8.48
CA ILE A 33 -22.54 2.50 9.48
C ILE A 33 -23.16 1.23 10.09
N ARG A 34 -24.47 1.25 10.41
CA ARG A 34 -25.15 0.09 10.96
C ARG A 34 -25.12 -1.10 9.99
N GLU A 35 -25.36 -0.88 8.70
CA GLU A 35 -25.23 -1.95 7.69
C GLU A 35 -23.81 -2.48 7.63
N LEU A 36 -22.80 -1.60 7.59
CA LEU A 36 -21.38 -1.97 7.54
C LEU A 36 -20.94 -2.79 8.76
N THR A 37 -21.42 -2.47 9.97
CA THR A 37 -21.07 -3.23 11.18
C THR A 37 -21.57 -4.68 11.16
N THR A 38 -22.57 -4.99 10.36
CA THR A 38 -23.07 -6.37 10.18
C THR A 38 -22.30 -7.17 9.15
N LYS A 39 -21.31 -6.56 8.46
CA LYS A 39 -20.55 -7.15 7.35
C LYS A 39 -19.08 -7.37 7.72
N PRO A 40 -18.73 -8.48 8.39
CA PRO A 40 -17.33 -8.73 8.78
C PRO A 40 -16.38 -8.82 7.59
N ALA A 41 -16.80 -9.30 6.41
CA ALA A 41 -15.96 -9.30 5.21
C ALA A 41 -15.49 -7.88 4.82
N PHE A 42 -16.34 -6.86 5.00
CA PHE A 42 -15.97 -5.47 4.75
C PHE A 42 -14.81 -5.03 5.66
N TRP A 43 -14.86 -5.32 6.95
CA TRP A 43 -13.87 -4.86 7.91
C TRP A 43 -12.54 -5.61 7.79
N TYR A 44 -12.56 -6.92 7.55
CA TYR A 44 -11.33 -7.67 7.27
C TYR A 44 -10.66 -7.19 6.00
N MET A 45 -11.42 -6.99 4.91
CA MET A 45 -10.89 -6.41 3.67
C MET A 45 -10.34 -4.99 3.90
N THR A 46 -11.08 -4.14 4.63
CA THR A 46 -10.63 -2.77 4.97
C THR A 46 -9.34 -2.78 5.77
N ALA A 47 -9.22 -3.67 6.77
CA ALA A 47 -7.98 -3.84 7.53
C ALA A 47 -6.81 -4.27 6.62
N GLY A 48 -7.03 -5.27 5.75
CA GLY A 48 -6.03 -5.71 4.78
C GLY A 48 -5.59 -4.61 3.83
N ALA A 49 -6.54 -3.85 3.27
CA ALA A 49 -6.27 -2.72 2.39
C ALA A 49 -5.53 -1.58 3.13
N THR A 50 -5.90 -1.34 4.39
CA THR A 50 -5.25 -0.32 5.23
C THR A 50 -3.79 -0.68 5.51
N VAL A 51 -3.50 -1.92 5.88
CA VAL A 51 -2.12 -2.40 6.08
C VAL A 51 -1.35 -2.34 4.76
N ALA A 52 -1.95 -2.77 3.64
CA ALA A 52 -1.32 -2.71 2.33
C ALA A 52 -1.00 -1.26 1.90
N ALA A 53 -1.90 -0.33 2.16
CA ALA A 53 -1.68 1.09 1.91
C ALA A 53 -0.61 1.69 2.83
N PHE A 54 -0.65 1.38 4.12
CA PHE A 54 0.34 1.79 5.11
C PHE A 54 1.76 1.39 4.69
N CYS A 55 1.96 0.12 4.34
CA CYS A 55 3.23 -0.36 3.83
C CYS A 55 3.59 0.29 2.49
N GLY A 56 2.62 0.39 1.57
CA GLY A 56 2.83 0.93 0.24
C GLY A 56 3.25 2.40 0.23
N TYR A 57 2.57 3.25 0.99
CA TYR A 57 2.91 4.67 1.10
C TYR A 57 4.21 4.89 1.89
N GLY A 58 4.44 4.14 2.96
CA GLY A 58 5.70 4.17 3.66
C GLY A 58 6.87 3.86 2.74
N ILE A 59 6.85 2.71 2.07
CA ILE A 59 7.90 2.28 1.14
C ILE A 59 8.08 3.30 0.02
N SER A 60 7.01 3.74 -0.66
CA SER A 60 7.12 4.65 -1.79
C SER A 60 7.70 6.01 -1.41
N SER A 61 7.44 6.50 -0.21
CA SER A 61 7.98 7.78 0.29
C SER A 61 9.49 7.72 0.53
N PHE A 62 10.02 6.56 0.92
CA PHE A 62 11.44 6.41 1.25
C PHE A 62 12.24 5.65 0.18
N GLN A 63 11.60 5.07 -0.83
CA GLN A 63 12.25 4.26 -1.87
C GLN A 63 13.35 5.02 -2.61
N SER A 64 13.10 6.27 -3.04
CA SER A 64 14.13 7.11 -3.69
C SER A 64 15.29 7.41 -2.73
N ILE A 65 14.99 7.73 -1.48
CA ILE A 65 16.01 8.03 -0.47
C ILE A 65 16.85 6.79 -0.20
N PHE A 66 16.23 5.61 -0.10
CA PHE A 66 16.94 4.35 0.05
C PHE A 66 17.88 4.08 -1.13
N LEU A 67 17.41 4.23 -2.37
CA LEU A 67 18.23 4.00 -3.56
C LEU A 67 19.43 4.95 -3.64
N VAL A 68 19.23 6.22 -3.28
CA VAL A 68 20.32 7.21 -3.21
C VAL A 68 21.36 6.81 -2.15
N ARG A 69 20.92 6.37 -0.97
CA ARG A 69 21.82 6.02 0.15
C ARG A 69 22.54 4.70 -0.06
N ALA A 70 21.80 3.67 -0.52
CA ALA A 70 22.34 2.32 -0.63
C ALA A 70 23.16 2.10 -1.90
N HIS A 71 22.80 2.77 -3.01
CA HIS A 71 23.41 2.53 -4.31
C HIS A 71 24.14 3.76 -4.90
N GLY A 72 24.16 4.90 -4.21
CA GLY A 72 24.91 6.10 -4.61
C GLY A 72 24.39 6.78 -5.89
N ILE A 73 23.17 6.47 -6.37
CA ILE A 73 22.56 7.10 -7.54
C ILE A 73 21.91 8.43 -7.17
N THR A 74 21.70 9.29 -8.14
CA THR A 74 20.97 10.55 -7.93
C THR A 74 19.47 10.32 -7.78
N ALA A 75 18.76 11.23 -7.12
CA ALA A 75 17.30 11.17 -7.00
C ALA A 75 16.58 11.19 -8.36
N GLY A 76 17.15 11.89 -9.36
CA GLY A 76 16.65 11.91 -10.73
C GLY A 76 16.76 10.54 -11.40
N GLU A 77 17.89 9.88 -11.27
CA GLU A 77 18.10 8.52 -11.79
C GLU A 77 17.16 7.52 -11.13
N ALA A 78 17.03 7.58 -9.80
CA ALA A 78 16.07 6.75 -9.06
C ALA A 78 14.63 6.95 -9.56
N ALA A 79 14.21 8.19 -9.82
CA ALA A 79 12.88 8.52 -10.31
C ALA A 79 12.62 7.95 -11.71
N ILE A 80 13.53 8.15 -12.64
CA ILE A 80 13.35 7.80 -14.07
C ILE A 80 13.58 6.30 -14.30
N TRP A 81 14.70 5.75 -13.80
CA TRP A 81 15.11 4.39 -14.15
C TRP A 81 14.54 3.31 -13.27
N ILE A 82 14.04 3.66 -12.07
CA ILE A 82 13.52 2.66 -11.13
C ILE A 82 12.05 2.95 -10.78
N ASN A 83 11.73 4.15 -10.25
CA ASN A 83 10.37 4.40 -9.77
C ASN A 83 9.34 4.50 -10.90
N ALA A 84 9.70 5.01 -12.07
CA ALA A 84 8.78 5.04 -13.22
C ALA A 84 8.47 3.61 -13.74
N PRO A 85 9.45 2.72 -13.99
CA PRO A 85 9.19 1.31 -14.30
C PRO A 85 8.38 0.57 -13.23
N VAL A 86 8.67 0.80 -11.93
CA VAL A 86 7.91 0.20 -10.81
C VAL A 86 6.45 0.68 -10.84
N SER A 87 6.21 1.96 -11.10
CA SER A 87 4.85 2.51 -11.19
C SER A 87 4.09 1.93 -12.38
N LEU A 88 4.73 1.80 -13.53
CA LEU A 88 4.15 1.19 -14.73
C LEU A 88 3.82 -0.29 -14.48
N SER A 89 4.76 -1.03 -13.91
CA SER A 89 4.59 -2.44 -13.51
C SER A 89 3.41 -2.60 -12.54
N SER A 90 3.29 -1.70 -11.56
CA SER A 90 2.19 -1.68 -10.60
C SER A 90 0.84 -1.46 -11.25
N ALA A 91 0.76 -0.57 -12.24
CA ALA A 91 -0.46 -0.33 -13.01
C ALA A 91 -0.86 -1.61 -13.79
N VAL A 92 0.10 -2.20 -14.52
CA VAL A 92 -0.14 -3.47 -15.25
C VAL A 92 -0.52 -4.59 -14.29
N GLY A 93 0.14 -4.69 -13.12
CA GLY A 93 -0.14 -5.66 -12.08
C GLY A 93 -1.56 -5.54 -11.51
N THR A 94 -2.04 -4.31 -11.33
CA THR A 94 -3.43 -4.06 -10.89
C THR A 94 -4.44 -4.64 -11.90
N PHE A 95 -4.25 -4.39 -13.19
CA PHE A 95 -5.10 -4.94 -14.25
C PHE A 95 -5.00 -6.47 -14.34
N ALA A 96 -3.77 -7.00 -14.35
CA ALA A 96 -3.54 -8.44 -14.46
C ALA A 96 -4.15 -9.21 -13.29
N THR A 97 -3.94 -8.72 -12.07
CA THR A 97 -4.49 -9.35 -10.86
C THR A 97 -6.00 -9.22 -10.80
N GLY A 98 -6.57 -8.06 -11.17
CA GLY A 98 -8.02 -7.85 -11.26
C GLY A 98 -8.67 -8.78 -12.28
N TRP A 99 -8.06 -8.92 -13.47
CA TRP A 99 -8.50 -9.85 -14.50
C TRP A 99 -8.43 -11.31 -14.00
N LEU A 100 -7.30 -11.70 -13.40
CA LEU A 100 -7.12 -13.05 -12.84
C LEU A 100 -8.18 -13.35 -11.77
N ALA A 101 -8.37 -12.44 -10.83
CA ALA A 101 -9.39 -12.58 -9.78
C ALA A 101 -10.79 -12.75 -10.37
N THR A 102 -11.13 -11.99 -11.42
CA THR A 102 -12.44 -12.08 -12.11
C THR A 102 -12.61 -13.41 -12.84
N GLN A 103 -11.57 -13.92 -13.52
CA GLN A 103 -11.64 -15.22 -14.19
C GLN A 103 -11.81 -16.38 -13.18
N LEU A 104 -11.06 -16.30 -12.08
CA LEU A 104 -11.12 -17.31 -11.03
C LEU A 104 -12.41 -17.23 -10.21
N TYR A 105 -13.03 -16.05 -10.09
CA TYR A 105 -14.29 -15.84 -9.40
C TYR A 105 -15.41 -16.71 -9.98
N LYS A 106 -15.43 -16.95 -11.30
CA LYS A 106 -16.42 -17.82 -11.96
C LYS A 106 -16.41 -19.25 -11.42
N LYS A 107 -15.26 -19.73 -10.94
CA LYS A 107 -15.10 -21.09 -10.38
C LYS A 107 -15.03 -21.07 -8.84
N HIS A 108 -14.44 -20.03 -8.28
CA HIS A 108 -14.19 -19.88 -6.86
C HIS A 108 -14.54 -18.46 -6.40
N PRO A 109 -15.73 -18.23 -5.86
CA PRO A 109 -16.19 -16.89 -5.47
C PRO A 109 -15.25 -16.14 -4.50
N GLY A 110 -14.52 -16.87 -3.68
CA GLY A 110 -13.50 -16.30 -2.79
C GLY A 110 -12.26 -15.72 -3.50
N ALA A 111 -12.09 -15.92 -4.83
CA ALA A 111 -10.90 -15.50 -5.55
C ALA A 111 -10.63 -13.98 -5.46
N ILE A 112 -11.68 -13.17 -5.37
CA ILE A 112 -11.55 -11.71 -5.20
C ILE A 112 -10.81 -11.36 -3.90
N ALA A 113 -10.87 -12.22 -2.87
CA ALA A 113 -10.21 -12.00 -1.61
C ALA A 113 -8.82 -12.69 -1.56
N TRP A 114 -8.72 -13.99 -1.91
CA TRP A 114 -7.46 -14.70 -1.73
C TRP A 114 -6.40 -14.37 -2.79
N VAL A 115 -6.78 -14.00 -4.04
CA VAL A 115 -5.80 -13.60 -5.07
C VAL A 115 -4.97 -12.39 -4.62
N PRO A 116 -5.55 -11.26 -4.19
CA PRO A 116 -4.76 -10.15 -3.66
C PRO A 116 -4.02 -10.50 -2.36
N GLY A 117 -4.58 -11.35 -1.50
CA GLY A 117 -3.89 -11.85 -0.32
C GLY A 117 -2.58 -12.56 -0.66
N ILE A 118 -2.62 -13.50 -1.62
CA ILE A 118 -1.42 -14.18 -2.13
C ILE A 118 -0.47 -13.18 -2.80
N GLY A 119 -0.98 -12.21 -3.57
CA GLY A 119 -0.17 -11.17 -4.20
C GLY A 119 0.64 -10.36 -3.18
N LEU A 120 0.00 -9.97 -2.07
CA LEU A 120 0.70 -9.28 -0.97
C LEU A 120 1.77 -10.17 -0.32
N ALA A 121 1.46 -11.44 -0.02
CA ALA A 121 2.44 -12.38 0.53
C ALA A 121 3.63 -12.58 -0.42
N LEU A 122 3.35 -12.77 -1.71
CA LEU A 122 4.38 -12.98 -2.73
C LEU A 122 5.27 -11.74 -2.93
N SER A 123 4.77 -10.53 -2.68
CA SER A 123 5.56 -9.31 -2.79
C SER A 123 6.67 -9.21 -1.73
N ILE A 124 6.52 -9.86 -0.58
CA ILE A 124 7.45 -9.78 0.56
C ILE A 124 8.87 -10.21 0.18
N PRO A 125 9.10 -11.44 -0.33
CA PRO A 125 10.45 -11.89 -0.65
C PRO A 125 11.12 -11.01 -1.71
N PHE A 126 10.37 -10.48 -2.67
CA PHE A 126 10.92 -9.58 -3.69
C PHE A 126 11.31 -8.22 -3.12
N TYR A 127 10.54 -7.67 -2.18
CA TYR A 127 10.92 -6.44 -1.48
C TYR A 127 12.15 -6.67 -0.59
N ILE A 128 12.16 -7.74 0.21
CA ILE A 128 13.31 -8.06 1.07
C ILE A 128 14.56 -8.23 0.20
N PHE A 129 14.50 -9.01 -0.87
CA PHE A 129 15.59 -9.17 -1.80
C PHE A 129 16.06 -7.85 -2.40
N ALA A 130 15.12 -6.99 -2.85
CA ALA A 130 15.43 -5.70 -3.43
C ALA A 130 16.11 -4.74 -2.45
N PHE A 131 15.73 -4.79 -1.17
CA PHE A 131 16.32 -3.92 -0.14
C PHE A 131 17.62 -4.45 0.43
N THR A 132 17.94 -5.74 0.27
CA THR A 132 19.16 -6.36 0.83
C THR A 132 20.26 -6.63 -0.19
N THR A 133 19.98 -6.49 -1.48
CA THR A 133 21.00 -6.70 -2.53
C THR A 133 21.82 -5.43 -2.77
N ASP A 134 23.14 -5.61 -2.94
CA ASP A 134 24.06 -4.52 -3.31
C ASP A 134 24.03 -4.17 -4.80
N ASN A 135 23.43 -5.03 -5.62
CA ASN A 135 23.34 -4.83 -7.06
C ASN A 135 22.11 -4.02 -7.43
N LEU A 136 22.30 -2.80 -7.95
CA LEU A 136 21.22 -1.88 -8.34
C LEU A 136 20.23 -2.48 -9.34
N LEU A 137 20.74 -3.24 -10.35
CA LEU A 137 19.87 -3.84 -11.37
C LEU A 137 18.96 -4.91 -10.75
N LEU A 138 19.51 -5.75 -9.85
CA LEU A 138 18.74 -6.76 -9.14
C LEU A 138 17.74 -6.13 -8.18
N ALA A 139 18.12 -5.06 -7.50
CA ALA A 139 17.20 -4.27 -6.67
C ALA A 139 16.02 -3.72 -7.50
N ALA A 140 16.31 -3.11 -8.65
CA ALA A 140 15.28 -2.59 -9.57
C ALA A 140 14.32 -3.68 -10.06
N ILE A 141 14.85 -4.85 -10.47
CA ILE A 141 14.04 -6.01 -10.89
C ILE A 141 13.16 -6.48 -9.74
N GLY A 142 13.71 -6.62 -8.53
CA GLY A 142 12.96 -7.01 -7.34
C GLY A 142 11.81 -6.04 -7.04
N LEU A 143 12.06 -4.73 -7.09
CA LEU A 143 11.04 -3.70 -6.89
C LEU A 143 9.94 -3.72 -7.97
N ILE A 144 10.30 -3.96 -9.24
CA ILE A 144 9.37 -4.08 -10.36
C ILE A 144 8.44 -5.28 -10.15
N ILE A 145 8.99 -6.45 -9.79
CA ILE A 145 8.20 -7.66 -9.54
C ILE A 145 7.31 -7.48 -8.31
N ALA A 146 7.87 -6.95 -7.20
CA ALA A 146 7.10 -6.65 -6.00
C ALA A 146 5.94 -5.69 -6.30
N GLY A 147 6.18 -4.62 -7.05
CA GLY A 147 5.17 -3.68 -7.51
C GLY A 147 4.08 -4.35 -8.32
N PHE A 148 4.43 -5.23 -9.26
CA PHE A 148 3.48 -5.95 -10.09
C PHE A 148 2.50 -6.79 -9.27
N VAL A 149 3.00 -7.59 -8.31
CA VAL A 149 2.16 -8.57 -7.59
C VAL A 149 1.35 -7.95 -6.45
N LYS A 150 1.84 -6.89 -5.79
CA LYS A 150 1.17 -6.33 -4.60
C LYS A 150 -0.10 -5.56 -4.91
N TYR A 151 -0.16 -4.83 -6.04
CA TYR A 151 -1.24 -3.84 -6.29
C TYR A 151 -2.60 -4.45 -6.62
N GLY A 152 -2.72 -5.77 -6.72
CA GLY A 152 -3.99 -6.46 -6.92
C GLY A 152 -5.05 -6.17 -5.84
N TYR A 153 -4.64 -5.76 -4.64
CA TYR A 153 -5.56 -5.41 -3.56
C TYR A 153 -6.42 -4.18 -3.90
N LEU A 154 -5.95 -3.27 -4.76
CA LEU A 154 -6.72 -2.08 -5.16
C LEU A 154 -8.02 -2.46 -5.88
N ALA A 155 -7.98 -3.41 -6.82
CA ALA A 155 -9.18 -3.87 -7.49
C ALA A 155 -10.14 -4.58 -6.51
N ALA A 156 -9.58 -5.45 -5.66
CA ALA A 156 -10.34 -6.22 -4.68
C ALA A 156 -11.06 -5.35 -3.64
N GLN A 157 -10.41 -4.31 -3.12
CA GLN A 157 -11.03 -3.44 -2.11
C GLN A 157 -12.30 -2.74 -2.61
N TYR A 158 -12.31 -2.30 -3.88
CA TYR A 158 -13.50 -1.69 -4.46
C TYR A 158 -14.58 -2.72 -4.77
N THR A 159 -14.21 -3.88 -5.31
CA THR A 159 -15.16 -4.94 -5.65
C THR A 159 -15.84 -5.51 -4.41
N ILE A 160 -15.08 -5.83 -3.37
CA ILE A 160 -15.61 -6.32 -2.10
C ILE A 160 -16.39 -5.22 -1.38
N GLY A 161 -15.81 -4.01 -1.29
CA GLY A 161 -16.42 -2.88 -0.58
C GLY A 161 -17.79 -2.49 -1.12
N GLN A 162 -18.03 -2.65 -2.44
CA GLN A 162 -19.33 -2.40 -3.05
C GLN A 162 -20.23 -3.64 -3.03
N GLY A 163 -19.67 -4.84 -3.13
CA GLY A 163 -20.43 -6.08 -3.28
C GLY A 163 -21.08 -6.58 -2.00
N VAL A 164 -20.56 -6.20 -0.82
CA VAL A 164 -21.08 -6.67 0.47
C VAL A 164 -22.18 -5.79 1.07
N VAL A 165 -22.48 -4.65 0.44
CA VAL A 165 -23.50 -3.69 0.91
C VAL A 165 -24.59 -3.49 -0.13
N SER A 166 -25.76 -3.03 0.34
CA SER A 166 -26.88 -2.67 -0.52
C SER A 166 -26.51 -1.54 -1.49
N MET A 167 -27.16 -1.46 -2.66
CA MET A 167 -26.88 -0.44 -3.68
C MET A 167 -26.96 0.99 -3.12
N ARG A 168 -27.87 1.23 -2.18
CA ARG A 168 -28.09 2.55 -1.55
C ARG A 168 -26.88 3.01 -0.72
N VAL A 169 -26.14 2.07 -0.11
CA VAL A 169 -25.04 2.34 0.82
C VAL A 169 -23.66 2.28 0.14
N ARG A 170 -23.54 1.79 -1.09
CA ARG A 170 -22.25 1.59 -1.79
C ARG A 170 -21.33 2.81 -1.79
N ALA A 171 -21.87 3.98 -2.10
CA ALA A 171 -21.07 5.20 -2.12
C ALA A 171 -20.50 5.55 -0.73
N MET A 172 -21.32 5.37 0.33
CA MET A 172 -20.92 5.61 1.71
C MET A 172 -19.89 4.57 2.18
N ALA A 173 -20.06 3.30 1.82
CA ALA A 173 -19.13 2.23 2.13
C ALA A 173 -17.73 2.53 1.53
N ILE A 174 -17.68 2.96 0.27
CA ILE A 174 -16.41 3.37 -0.35
C ILE A 174 -15.83 4.63 0.31
N ALA A 175 -16.64 5.58 0.71
CA ALA A 175 -16.17 6.76 1.43
C ALA A 175 -15.52 6.38 2.79
N VAL A 176 -16.17 5.50 3.57
CA VAL A 176 -15.62 4.98 4.83
C VAL A 176 -14.34 4.18 4.59
N LEU A 177 -14.31 3.29 3.61
CA LEU A 177 -13.14 2.52 3.22
C LEU A 177 -11.95 3.45 2.90
N LEU A 178 -12.15 4.40 1.99
CA LEU A 178 -11.10 5.32 1.56
C LEU A 178 -10.65 6.24 2.70
N PHE A 179 -11.56 6.68 3.55
CA PHE A 179 -11.21 7.47 4.72
C PHE A 179 -10.25 6.70 5.64
N VAL A 180 -10.57 5.47 6.01
CA VAL A 180 -9.74 4.64 6.89
C VAL A 180 -8.39 4.33 6.24
N VAL A 181 -8.41 3.88 4.98
CA VAL A 181 -7.20 3.50 4.23
C VAL A 181 -6.25 4.68 4.06
N ASN A 182 -6.78 5.86 3.68
CA ASN A 182 -5.92 7.02 3.43
C ASN A 182 -5.45 7.66 4.74
N LEU A 183 -6.32 7.79 5.75
CA LEU A 183 -5.94 8.36 7.03
C LEU A 183 -4.80 7.58 7.68
N ILE A 184 -4.90 6.25 7.73
CA ILE A 184 -3.89 5.39 8.34
C ILE A 184 -2.71 5.19 7.39
N GLY A 185 -2.96 4.88 6.11
CA GLY A 185 -1.92 4.61 5.13
C GLY A 185 -1.03 5.83 4.85
N TYR A 186 -1.62 6.93 4.37
CA TYR A 186 -0.87 8.16 4.07
C TYR A 186 -0.36 8.86 5.32
N GLY A 187 -1.18 8.87 6.40
CA GLY A 187 -0.82 9.60 7.62
C GLY A 187 0.31 8.94 8.39
N PHE A 188 0.26 7.64 8.59
CA PHE A 188 1.17 6.95 9.50
C PHE A 188 2.25 6.11 8.79
N GLY A 189 2.06 5.69 7.55
CA GLY A 189 3.04 4.86 6.83
C GLY A 189 4.45 5.48 6.78
N PRO A 190 4.61 6.69 6.23
CA PRO A 190 5.91 7.36 6.18
C PRO A 190 6.48 7.69 7.57
N LEU A 191 5.62 8.10 8.52
CA LEU A 191 6.05 8.39 9.89
C LEU A 191 6.65 7.15 10.57
N PHE A 192 6.05 5.98 10.33
CA PHE A 192 6.52 4.72 10.90
C PHE A 192 7.92 4.33 10.38
N ILE A 193 8.15 4.44 9.06
CA ILE A 193 9.49 4.18 8.50
C ILE A 193 10.52 5.17 9.06
N GLY A 194 10.16 6.46 9.13
CA GLY A 194 11.04 7.48 9.69
C GLY A 194 11.43 7.16 11.13
N ALA A 195 10.44 6.89 11.99
CA ALA A 195 10.66 6.59 13.39
C ALA A 195 11.49 5.31 13.61
N ILE A 196 11.19 4.23 12.88
CA ILE A 196 11.97 2.98 12.97
C ILE A 196 13.40 3.18 12.46
N SER A 197 13.58 3.89 11.34
CA SER A 197 14.91 4.22 10.83
C SER A 197 15.72 5.03 11.84
N ASP A 198 15.11 5.97 12.57
CA ASP A 198 15.78 6.76 13.59
C ASP A 198 16.18 5.90 14.81
N ILE A 199 15.33 4.94 15.21
CA ILE A 199 15.66 3.99 16.28
C ILE A 199 16.86 3.12 15.87
N PHE A 200 16.85 2.55 14.66
CA PHE A 200 17.96 1.73 14.18
C PHE A 200 19.25 2.55 14.02
N PHE A 201 19.13 3.80 13.57
CA PHE A 201 20.26 4.70 13.48
C PHE A 201 20.87 4.94 14.87
N SER A 202 20.07 5.32 15.85
CA SER A 202 20.54 5.58 17.22
C SER A 202 21.18 4.35 17.85
N ASN A 203 20.60 3.18 17.67
CA ASN A 203 21.16 1.93 18.19
C ASN A 203 22.49 1.58 17.49
N GLY A 204 22.58 1.71 16.18
CA GLY A 204 23.79 1.44 15.42
C GLY A 204 24.95 2.39 15.79
N VAL A 205 24.66 3.67 16.04
CA VAL A 205 25.64 4.65 16.52
C VAL A 205 26.22 4.22 17.88
N VAL A 206 25.35 3.79 18.81
CA VAL A 206 25.77 3.31 20.14
C VAL A 206 26.59 2.02 20.04
N GLU A 207 26.21 1.09 19.18
CA GLU A 207 26.96 -0.17 18.97
C GLU A 207 28.39 0.08 18.47
N LEU A 208 28.60 1.16 17.71
CA LEU A 208 29.92 1.58 17.23
C LEU A 208 30.68 2.48 18.23
N GLY A 209 30.16 2.63 19.46
CA GLY A 209 30.84 3.31 20.56
C GLY A 209 30.73 4.83 20.54
N VAL A 210 29.79 5.41 19.78
CA VAL A 210 29.54 6.86 19.73
C VAL A 210 28.29 7.18 20.55
N ALA A 211 28.31 8.27 21.32
CA ALA A 211 27.12 8.69 22.08
C ALA A 211 26.04 9.27 21.13
N VAL A 212 24.77 9.03 21.45
CA VAL A 212 23.62 9.42 20.59
C VAL A 212 23.54 10.94 20.39
N ASP A 213 24.00 11.72 21.35
CA ASP A 213 24.06 13.17 21.32
C ASP A 213 25.25 13.73 20.51
N GLU A 214 26.29 12.92 20.25
CA GLU A 214 27.44 13.31 19.44
C GLU A 214 27.18 13.20 17.93
N LEU A 215 26.27 12.32 17.48
CA LEU A 215 26.02 12.09 16.08
C LEU A 215 24.54 11.96 15.76
N THR A 216 24.01 12.92 15.00
CA THR A 216 22.62 12.90 14.51
C THR A 216 22.57 12.44 13.05
N ARG A 217 21.43 11.84 12.64
CA ARG A 217 21.21 11.39 11.26
C ARG A 217 21.41 12.50 10.21
N ASN A 218 21.07 13.75 10.55
CA ASN A 218 21.22 14.89 9.64
C ASN A 218 22.70 15.22 9.36
N GLN A 219 23.59 14.96 10.30
CA GLN A 219 25.04 15.16 10.12
C GLN A 219 25.65 14.10 9.20
N CYS A 220 25.03 12.93 9.05
CA CYS A 220 25.42 11.91 8.10
C CYS A 220 24.93 12.18 6.66
N HIS A 221 24.28 13.32 6.40
CA HIS A 221 23.86 13.65 5.04
C HIS A 221 25.09 14.00 4.17
N PRO A 222 25.16 13.55 2.89
CA PRO A 222 26.32 13.77 2.01
C PRO A 222 26.79 15.21 1.88
N SER A 223 25.90 16.20 2.11
CA SER A 223 26.26 17.62 2.02
C SER A 223 27.06 18.16 3.21
N VAL A 224 27.02 17.47 4.36
CA VAL A 224 27.65 17.95 5.62
C VAL A 224 28.59 16.92 6.24
N ILE A 225 28.58 15.67 5.80
CA ILE A 225 29.40 14.59 6.34
C ILE A 225 30.92 14.92 6.32
N ALA A 226 31.38 15.70 5.34
CA ALA A 226 32.76 16.10 5.19
C ALA A 226 33.25 17.04 6.33
N GLU A 227 32.35 17.62 7.10
CA GLU A 227 32.68 18.48 8.26
C GLU A 227 32.92 17.66 9.55
N LEU A 228 32.60 16.35 9.54
CA LEU A 228 32.78 15.46 10.67
C LEU A 228 34.23 14.92 10.74
N SER A 229 34.64 14.46 11.91
CA SER A 229 35.91 13.72 12.08
C SER A 229 35.86 12.39 11.30
N ASP A 230 37.03 11.88 10.90
CA ASP A 230 37.16 10.64 10.12
C ASP A 230 36.43 9.43 10.78
N ASN A 231 36.49 9.35 12.11
CA ASN A 231 35.79 8.32 12.87
C ASN A 231 34.25 8.44 12.72
N LEU A 232 33.71 9.64 12.86
CA LEU A 232 32.27 9.87 12.70
C LEU A 232 31.81 9.70 11.25
N GLN A 233 32.65 10.01 10.26
CA GLN A 233 32.36 9.74 8.86
C GLN A 233 32.23 8.23 8.58
N SER A 234 33.12 7.41 9.17
CA SER A 234 33.06 5.95 9.03
C SER A 234 31.79 5.36 9.66
N VAL A 235 31.43 5.84 10.86
CA VAL A 235 30.17 5.44 11.52
C VAL A 235 28.95 5.85 10.68
N CYS A 236 28.93 7.05 10.14
CA CYS A 236 27.87 7.48 9.22
C CYS A 236 27.76 6.56 8.00
N GLY A 237 28.88 6.23 7.35
CA GLY A 237 28.93 5.37 6.17
C GLY A 237 28.27 4.02 6.42
N GLU A 238 28.46 3.45 7.60
CA GLU A 238 27.90 2.16 7.97
C GLU A 238 26.42 2.25 8.39
N VAL A 239 26.08 3.15 9.32
CA VAL A 239 24.76 3.15 9.97
C VAL A 239 23.70 3.87 9.14
N TYR A 240 24.07 4.87 8.32
CA TYR A 240 23.12 5.74 7.62
C TYR A 240 22.25 5.03 6.58
N SER A 241 22.83 4.07 5.83
CA SER A 241 22.08 3.27 4.84
C SER A 241 21.39 2.08 5.49
N GLN A 242 22.09 1.39 6.43
CA GLN A 242 21.58 0.18 7.08
C GLN A 242 20.34 0.44 7.95
N SER A 243 20.27 1.58 8.63
CA SER A 243 19.10 1.95 9.43
C SER A 243 17.82 2.08 8.58
N LEU A 244 17.92 2.72 7.41
CA LEU A 244 16.79 2.84 6.50
C LEU A 244 16.47 1.51 5.83
N GLN A 245 17.48 0.73 5.44
CA GLN A 245 17.31 -0.62 4.89
C GLN A 245 16.51 -1.52 5.83
N SER A 246 16.87 -1.57 7.11
CA SER A 246 16.19 -2.34 8.15
C SER A 246 14.73 -1.91 8.32
N ALA A 247 14.47 -0.60 8.35
CA ALA A 247 13.11 -0.08 8.41
C ALA A 247 12.27 -0.47 7.18
N MET A 248 12.86 -0.45 5.97
CA MET A 248 12.20 -0.85 4.73
C MET A 248 11.88 -2.36 4.71
N VAL A 249 12.78 -3.20 5.20
CA VAL A 249 12.58 -4.66 5.32
C VAL A 249 11.45 -4.97 6.32
N ILE A 250 11.42 -4.31 7.48
CA ILE A 250 10.32 -4.47 8.45
C ILE A 250 9.00 -4.06 7.81
N MET A 251 8.96 -2.90 7.15
CA MET A 251 7.75 -2.43 6.49
C MET A 251 7.26 -3.42 5.41
N ALA A 252 8.17 -3.98 4.62
CA ALA A 252 7.84 -5.01 3.63
C ALA A 252 7.29 -6.28 4.29
N SER A 253 7.83 -6.67 5.45
CA SER A 253 7.35 -7.85 6.19
C SER A 253 5.92 -7.67 6.73
N LEU A 254 5.50 -6.44 7.02
CA LEU A 254 4.14 -6.14 7.48
C LEU A 254 3.07 -6.41 6.40
N TYR A 255 3.43 -6.55 5.12
CA TYR A 255 2.48 -7.05 4.10
C TYR A 255 1.92 -8.43 4.44
N ALA A 256 2.60 -9.23 5.27
CA ALA A 256 2.08 -10.51 5.77
C ALA A 256 0.76 -10.33 6.55
N ALA A 257 0.66 -9.28 7.37
CA ALA A 257 -0.58 -8.97 8.07
C ALA A 257 -1.69 -8.55 7.10
N GLY A 258 -1.36 -7.72 6.08
CA GLY A 258 -2.31 -7.37 5.02
C GLY A 258 -2.81 -8.59 4.24
N SER A 259 -1.90 -9.50 3.87
CA SER A 259 -2.22 -10.79 3.26
C SER A 259 -3.17 -11.62 4.13
N LEU A 260 -2.85 -11.76 5.41
CA LEU A 260 -3.66 -12.52 6.37
C LEU A 260 -5.10 -11.96 6.44
N PHE A 261 -5.27 -10.66 6.52
CA PHE A 261 -6.59 -10.03 6.55
C PHE A 261 -7.40 -10.30 5.27
N PHE A 262 -6.77 -10.23 4.09
CA PHE A 262 -7.43 -10.61 2.83
C PHE A 262 -7.80 -12.09 2.80
N LEU A 263 -6.95 -12.98 3.29
CA LEU A 263 -7.27 -14.40 3.40
C LEU A 263 -8.40 -14.67 4.40
N LEU A 264 -8.46 -13.93 5.51
CA LEU A 264 -9.57 -14.01 6.48
C LEU A 264 -10.89 -13.43 5.94
N THR A 265 -10.85 -12.60 4.91
CA THR A 265 -12.05 -12.12 4.20
C THR A 265 -12.74 -13.25 3.45
N TRP A 266 -11.98 -14.17 2.86
CA TRP A 266 -12.49 -15.24 2.00
C TRP A 266 -13.64 -16.04 2.61
N PRO A 267 -13.53 -16.69 3.79
CA PRO A 267 -14.62 -17.54 4.32
C PRO A 267 -15.88 -16.76 4.71
N ARG A 268 -15.80 -15.43 4.80
CA ARG A 268 -16.90 -14.54 5.15
C ARG A 268 -17.59 -13.94 3.94
N LEU A 269 -16.85 -13.83 2.83
CA LEU A 269 -17.31 -13.20 1.60
C LEU A 269 -18.59 -13.84 1.09
N ASP A 270 -18.70 -15.16 1.15
CA ASP A 270 -19.83 -15.93 0.68
C ASP A 270 -21.15 -15.60 1.39
N LYS A 271 -21.08 -15.21 2.66
CA LYS A 271 -22.24 -14.85 3.48
C LYS A 271 -22.62 -13.37 3.35
N ASP A 272 -21.62 -12.52 3.07
CA ASP A 272 -21.78 -11.07 3.11
C ASP A 272 -22.13 -10.46 1.74
N MET A 273 -21.81 -11.13 0.61
CA MET A 273 -22.10 -10.63 -0.74
C MET A 273 -23.63 -10.55 -1.00
N VAL A 274 -24.07 -9.37 -1.43
CA VAL A 274 -25.52 -9.08 -1.63
C VAL A 274 -26.03 -9.60 -2.97
N ASP A 275 -25.21 -9.60 -4.02
CA ASP A 275 -25.62 -9.95 -5.41
C ASP A 275 -25.19 -11.38 -5.78
N ARG A 276 -25.74 -12.42 -5.13
CA ARG A 276 -25.48 -13.82 -5.53
C ARG A 276 -26.57 -14.45 -6.41
N ASN A 277 -27.71 -13.80 -6.60
CA ASN A 277 -28.74 -14.25 -7.55
C ASN A 277 -28.86 -13.23 -8.69
N PRO A 278 -28.27 -13.49 -9.87
CA PRO A 278 -28.78 -12.96 -11.08
C PRO A 278 -30.08 -13.74 -11.33
N SER A 279 -31.22 -13.11 -10.99
CA SER A 279 -32.54 -13.55 -11.46
C SER A 279 -32.64 -13.53 -12.99
#